data_9dc5f19a0d8e1e72113e4d7522cd1e02
#
_entry.id   9dc5f19a0d8e1e72113e4d7522cd1e02
#
_cell.length_a   1.000
_cell.length_b   1.000
_cell.length_c   1.000
_cell.angle_alpha   90.00
_cell.angle_beta   90.00
_cell.angle_gamma   90.00
#
_symmetry.space_group_name_H-M   'P 1'
#
loop_
_entity.id
_entity.type
_entity.pdbx_description
1 polymer ?
#
loop_
_entity_poly.entity_id
_entity_poly.type
_entity_poly.pdbx_seq_one_letter_code
_entity_poly.pdbx_strand_id
1 'polypeptide(L)'
;MFWQSLPAVLLALALPCLSAPSFENTAVVRTIDLGGSVTGVTTTYAIKALEAADTYTIALSAEDRGHTSWIEAKVKGDSNALQLKEHTTNPDSDVHLVDVVLPEPLLAGATLNLVLDTVQTHATWPWPDQAKQTDEQALKYKTGLFVISPYETLVQRTKMRLASPSVISFTEPENMSAFTTDAPVTRSGATITYGPYSNVPPSATSDFAAQTQQSVVVHYKYEYPVYEVTEYKRAAEISHWGANLNIQDEIVLYNAGPTLKGHFSRLDYQGQAYFKRSNPLIIPGLALHLPAGVRDVYYYDQIGNVSTSALRVPPKSSKRSNQFSLLEMRPRYPILGGWKYAFTLGWDAPLADSASYDAATGTYIVEVPIMISLPAAVVDEVEVKIILPEGATDVTYTPPFPALSNWASTHITYLDTTGRPELTFKYKDLTEKHAQSIYVSYKVSTSAHLKKPLTVATALLGLFAFATVARRINLSIDKQQKQ
;
A
#
# COMPACT_ATOMS: atom_id res chain seq x y z
N MET A 1 54.78 -40.47 -45.27
CA MET A 1 53.86 -41.35 -44.53
C MET A 1 53.64 -40.74 -43.12
N PHE A 2 52.71 -39.82 -43.00
CA PHE A 2 52.34 -39.21 -41.69
C PHE A 2 50.84 -39.44 -41.47
N TRP A 3 50.50 -40.24 -40.47
CA TRP A 3 49.17 -40.44 -40.03
C TRP A 3 48.83 -39.29 -39.05
N GLN A 4 47.83 -38.46 -39.38
CA GLN A 4 47.24 -37.54 -38.53
C GLN A 4 45.99 -38.16 -37.88
N SER A 5 46.02 -38.38 -36.55
CA SER A 5 44.89 -38.78 -35.72
C SER A 5 44.02 -37.58 -35.47
N LEU A 6 42.74 -37.60 -35.90
CA LEU A 6 41.68 -36.68 -35.50
C LEU A 6 41.23 -37.02 -34.05
N PRO A 7 41.09 -36.03 -33.14
CA PRO A 7 40.40 -36.25 -31.88
C PRO A 7 38.88 -36.23 -32.11
N ALA A 8 38.21 -37.28 -31.70
CA ALA A 8 36.75 -37.34 -31.62
C ALA A 8 36.29 -36.39 -30.51
N VAL A 9 35.65 -35.28 -30.89
CA VAL A 9 34.95 -34.39 -29.94
C VAL A 9 33.63 -35.07 -29.57
N LEU A 10 33.55 -35.63 -28.37
CA LEU A 10 32.30 -36.06 -27.75
C LEU A 10 31.50 -34.79 -27.38
N LEU A 11 30.50 -34.47 -28.20
CA LEU A 11 29.48 -33.47 -27.85
C LEU A 11 28.58 -34.11 -26.78
N ALA A 12 28.84 -33.81 -25.53
CA ALA A 12 27.92 -34.13 -24.44
C ALA A 12 26.68 -33.23 -24.62
N LEU A 13 25.61 -33.79 -25.19
CA LEU A 13 24.26 -33.22 -25.12
C LEU A 13 23.85 -33.20 -23.65
N ALA A 14 23.98 -32.05 -23.02
CA ALA A 14 23.33 -31.78 -21.72
C ALA A 14 21.81 -31.78 -21.99
N LEU A 15 21.18 -32.93 -21.83
CA LEU A 15 19.73 -33.00 -21.66
C LEU A 15 19.37 -32.17 -20.42
N PRO A 16 18.41 -31.22 -20.51
CA PRO A 16 17.90 -30.61 -19.32
C PRO A 16 17.36 -31.73 -18.44
N CYS A 17 17.96 -31.93 -17.29
CA CYS A 17 17.46 -32.83 -16.25
C CYS A 17 16.12 -32.20 -15.80
N LEU A 18 15.00 -32.72 -16.30
CA LEU A 18 13.69 -32.49 -15.72
C LEU A 18 13.79 -33.10 -14.32
N SER A 19 14.07 -32.29 -13.32
CA SER A 19 13.96 -32.65 -11.93
C SER A 19 12.53 -33.19 -11.71
N ALA A 20 12.41 -34.38 -11.08
CA ALA A 20 11.10 -34.91 -10.70
C ALA A 20 10.37 -33.84 -9.85
N PRO A 21 9.05 -33.70 -9.99
CA PRO A 21 8.31 -32.69 -9.23
C PRO A 21 8.43 -32.99 -7.74
N SER A 22 8.92 -32.01 -6.97
CA SER A 22 9.11 -32.16 -5.52
C SER A 22 7.79 -32.23 -4.75
N PHE A 23 6.71 -31.71 -5.34
CA PHE A 23 5.39 -31.63 -4.70
C PHE A 23 4.25 -32.01 -5.66
N GLU A 24 3.12 -32.34 -5.05
CA GLU A 24 1.81 -32.50 -5.66
C GLU A 24 0.79 -31.65 -4.89
N ASN A 25 -0.06 -30.91 -5.56
CA ASN A 25 -1.17 -30.20 -4.95
C ASN A 25 -2.37 -31.14 -4.83
N THR A 26 -2.70 -31.61 -3.65
CA THR A 26 -3.89 -32.42 -3.43
C THR A 26 -5.17 -31.60 -3.58
N ALA A 27 -5.13 -30.32 -3.21
CA ALA A 27 -6.22 -29.37 -3.49
C ALA A 27 -5.69 -27.93 -3.56
N VAL A 28 -6.24 -27.13 -4.48
CA VAL A 28 -6.02 -25.68 -4.56
C VAL A 28 -7.38 -24.99 -4.52
N VAL A 29 -7.56 -24.09 -3.57
CA VAL A 29 -8.78 -23.29 -3.44
C VAL A 29 -8.41 -21.82 -3.48
N ARG A 30 -8.77 -21.13 -4.57
CA ARG A 30 -8.61 -19.70 -4.73
C ARG A 30 -9.93 -19.00 -4.39
N THR A 31 -9.88 -18.03 -3.50
CA THR A 31 -11.01 -17.15 -3.16
C THR A 31 -10.64 -15.71 -3.52
N ILE A 32 -11.48 -15.09 -4.35
CA ILE A 32 -11.30 -13.73 -4.83
C ILE A 32 -12.43 -12.89 -4.23
N ASP A 33 -12.08 -11.93 -3.40
CA ASP A 33 -13.01 -10.96 -2.81
C ASP A 33 -13.04 -9.71 -3.69
N LEU A 34 -14.09 -9.60 -4.53
CA LEU A 34 -14.23 -8.52 -5.49
C LEU A 34 -14.62 -7.21 -4.80
N GLY A 35 -13.73 -6.23 -4.89
CA GLY A 35 -13.93 -4.87 -4.38
C GLY A 35 -14.11 -3.84 -5.49
N GLY A 36 -13.74 -2.59 -5.18
CA GLY A 36 -13.61 -1.50 -6.13
C GLY A 36 -12.17 -1.42 -6.66
N SER A 37 -11.37 -0.46 -6.17
CA SER A 37 -9.96 -0.30 -6.57
C SER A 37 -9.04 -1.42 -6.09
N VAL A 38 -9.45 -2.15 -5.06
CA VAL A 38 -8.67 -3.21 -4.41
C VAL A 38 -9.44 -4.53 -4.46
N THR A 39 -8.77 -5.60 -4.86
CA THR A 39 -9.30 -6.97 -4.86
C THR A 39 -8.41 -7.87 -4.01
N GLY A 40 -8.98 -8.53 -3.02
CA GLY A 40 -8.28 -9.52 -2.19
C GLY A 40 -8.31 -10.90 -2.83
N VAL A 41 -7.18 -11.59 -2.90
CA VAL A 41 -7.10 -12.97 -3.38
C VAL A 41 -6.40 -13.83 -2.36
N THR A 42 -7.12 -14.82 -1.83
CA THR A 42 -6.59 -15.82 -0.91
C THR A 42 -6.57 -17.17 -1.60
N THR A 43 -5.38 -17.75 -1.78
CA THR A 43 -5.21 -19.08 -2.37
C THR A 43 -4.68 -20.04 -1.32
N THR A 44 -5.43 -21.09 -1.06
CA THR A 44 -5.01 -22.18 -0.16
C THR A 44 -4.51 -23.36 -0.98
N TYR A 45 -3.27 -23.75 -0.73
CA TYR A 45 -2.62 -24.91 -1.33
C TYR A 45 -2.54 -26.03 -0.27
N ALA A 46 -3.19 -27.15 -0.52
CA ALA A 46 -2.96 -28.37 0.23
C ALA A 46 -1.88 -29.16 -0.52
N ILE A 47 -0.64 -29.08 -0.04
CA ILE A 47 0.54 -29.66 -0.69
C ILE A 47 0.91 -31.00 -0.05
N LYS A 48 1.43 -31.91 -0.86
CA LYS A 48 2.04 -33.15 -0.45
C LYS A 48 3.43 -33.26 -1.04
N ALA A 49 4.43 -33.44 -0.21
CA ALA A 49 5.79 -33.64 -0.66
C ALA A 49 5.97 -35.02 -1.29
N LEU A 50 6.54 -35.07 -2.49
CA LEU A 50 6.94 -36.33 -3.15
C LEU A 50 8.37 -36.68 -2.79
N GLU A 51 9.20 -35.67 -2.57
CA GLU A 51 10.58 -35.76 -2.08
C GLU A 51 10.77 -34.77 -0.91
N ALA A 52 11.85 -34.96 -0.15
CA ALA A 52 12.14 -34.04 0.96
C ALA A 52 12.55 -32.67 0.39
N ALA A 53 11.84 -31.62 0.79
CA ALA A 53 12.09 -30.26 0.32
C ALA A 53 11.78 -29.21 1.40
N ASP A 54 12.53 -28.12 1.38
CA ASP A 54 12.41 -26.98 2.29
C ASP A 54 11.77 -25.74 1.65
N THR A 55 11.50 -25.80 0.36
CA THR A 55 11.02 -24.67 -0.45
C THR A 55 9.89 -25.12 -1.37
N TYR A 56 8.77 -24.38 -1.32
CA TYR A 56 7.62 -24.60 -2.23
C TYR A 56 7.51 -23.41 -3.19
N THR A 57 7.45 -23.68 -4.50
CA THR A 57 7.38 -22.64 -5.53
C THR A 57 5.93 -22.34 -5.92
N ILE A 58 5.55 -21.07 -5.83
CA ILE A 58 4.28 -20.51 -6.30
C ILE A 58 4.51 -19.86 -7.66
N ALA A 59 3.54 -19.97 -8.55
CA ALA A 59 3.55 -19.32 -9.85
C ALA A 59 2.40 -18.30 -9.95
N LEU A 60 2.72 -17.12 -10.48
CA LEU A 60 1.76 -16.06 -10.81
C LEU A 60 1.85 -15.76 -12.30
N SER A 61 0.71 -15.51 -12.97
CA SER A 61 0.72 -14.99 -14.33
C SER A 61 1.34 -13.59 -14.36
N ALA A 62 1.87 -13.17 -15.50
CA ALA A 62 2.36 -11.80 -15.67
C ALA A 62 1.24 -10.76 -15.43
N GLU A 63 -0.01 -11.06 -15.84
CA GLU A 63 -1.18 -10.22 -15.59
C GLU A 63 -1.46 -10.12 -14.07
N ASP A 64 -1.55 -11.25 -13.36
CA ASP A 64 -1.78 -11.23 -11.91
C ASP A 64 -0.62 -10.56 -11.15
N ARG A 65 0.63 -10.83 -11.55
CA ARG A 65 1.81 -10.19 -10.91
C ARG A 65 1.82 -8.69 -11.13
N GLY A 66 1.44 -8.22 -12.33
CA GLY A 66 1.36 -6.79 -12.65
C GLY A 66 0.35 -6.04 -11.78
N HIS A 67 -0.73 -6.69 -11.38
CA HIS A 67 -1.75 -6.13 -10.48
C HIS A 67 -1.45 -6.39 -8.99
N THR A 68 -0.55 -7.32 -8.65
CA THR A 68 -0.28 -7.67 -7.25
C THR A 68 0.60 -6.63 -6.57
N SER A 69 0.02 -5.94 -5.61
CA SER A 69 0.67 -4.95 -4.76
C SER A 69 1.22 -5.55 -3.47
N TRP A 70 0.51 -6.51 -2.88
CA TRP A 70 0.90 -7.20 -1.65
C TRP A 70 0.88 -8.71 -1.82
N ILE A 71 1.89 -9.39 -1.29
CA ILE A 71 2.00 -10.85 -1.30
C ILE A 71 2.49 -11.32 0.06
N GLU A 72 1.80 -12.28 0.66
CA GLU A 72 2.13 -12.88 1.94
C GLU A 72 1.77 -14.36 1.93
N ALA A 73 2.68 -15.22 2.38
CA ALA A 73 2.42 -16.65 2.53
C ALA A 73 2.51 -17.05 4.01
N LYS A 74 1.62 -17.95 4.44
CA LYS A 74 1.53 -18.47 5.81
C LYS A 74 1.21 -19.96 5.80
N VAL A 75 1.56 -20.65 6.88
CA VAL A 75 0.98 -21.95 7.18
C VAL A 75 -0.44 -21.74 7.71
N LYS A 76 -1.39 -22.54 7.26
CA LYS A 76 -2.79 -22.44 7.71
C LYS A 76 -2.89 -22.66 9.21
N GLY A 77 -3.41 -21.66 9.92
CA GLY A 77 -3.54 -21.65 11.39
C GLY A 77 -2.38 -20.96 12.12
N ASP A 78 -1.32 -20.58 11.42
CA ASP A 78 -0.25 -19.73 11.95
C ASP A 78 -0.46 -18.27 11.51
N SER A 79 -0.08 -17.35 12.37
CA SER A 79 -0.09 -15.90 12.09
C SER A 79 1.20 -15.40 11.47
N ASN A 80 2.29 -16.17 11.54
CA ASN A 80 3.60 -15.76 11.09
C ASN A 80 3.72 -15.88 9.57
N ALA A 81 4.18 -14.80 8.94
CA ALA A 81 4.49 -14.79 7.52
C ALA A 81 5.76 -15.60 7.24
N LEU A 82 5.72 -16.39 6.16
CA LEU A 82 6.86 -17.13 5.67
C LEU A 82 7.75 -16.24 4.80
N GLN A 83 9.04 -16.56 4.76
CA GLN A 83 9.97 -15.85 3.90
C GLN A 83 9.71 -16.20 2.43
N LEU A 84 9.55 -15.15 1.62
CA LEU A 84 9.41 -15.24 0.17
C LEU A 84 10.72 -14.86 -0.50
N LYS A 85 11.11 -15.60 -1.54
CA LYS A 85 12.27 -15.29 -2.38
C LYS A 85 11.81 -15.25 -3.84
N GLU A 86 12.08 -14.17 -4.53
CA GLU A 86 11.82 -14.11 -5.97
C GLU A 86 12.77 -15.08 -6.68
N HIS A 87 12.21 -15.96 -7.49
CA HIS A 87 12.97 -16.83 -8.35
C HIS A 87 13.45 -16.01 -9.56
N THR A 88 14.74 -16.12 -9.88
CA THR A 88 15.30 -15.41 -11.03
C THR A 88 14.78 -16.06 -12.32
N THR A 89 13.63 -15.60 -12.77
CA THR A 89 13.01 -16.03 -14.04
C THR A 89 13.53 -15.18 -15.18
N ASN A 90 13.48 -15.74 -16.37
CA ASN A 90 13.77 -15.04 -17.62
C ASN A 90 12.79 -13.84 -17.73
N PRO A 91 13.24 -12.62 -18.01
CA PRO A 91 12.36 -11.43 -18.06
C PRO A 91 11.26 -11.54 -19.13
N ASP A 92 11.40 -12.42 -20.10
CA ASP A 92 10.40 -12.68 -21.15
C ASP A 92 9.42 -13.81 -20.80
N SER A 93 9.43 -14.30 -19.56
CA SER A 93 8.50 -15.36 -19.11
C SER A 93 7.14 -14.80 -18.75
N ASP A 94 6.07 -15.34 -19.31
CA ASP A 94 4.68 -15.03 -18.93
C ASP A 94 4.30 -15.49 -17.50
N VAL A 95 5.23 -16.15 -16.80
CA VAL A 95 5.02 -16.69 -15.45
C VAL A 95 6.13 -16.23 -14.51
N HIS A 96 5.72 -15.61 -13.40
CA HIS A 96 6.60 -15.24 -12.30
C HIS A 96 6.58 -16.31 -11.21
N LEU A 97 7.75 -16.78 -10.81
CA LEU A 97 7.91 -17.79 -9.77
C LEU A 97 8.37 -17.13 -8.47
N VAL A 98 7.77 -17.55 -7.37
CA VAL A 98 8.11 -17.09 -6.01
C VAL A 98 8.30 -18.31 -5.12
N ASP A 99 9.46 -18.43 -4.52
CA ASP A 99 9.79 -19.51 -3.62
C ASP A 99 9.40 -19.14 -2.19
N VAL A 100 8.61 -20.03 -1.57
CA VAL A 100 8.18 -19.94 -0.17
C VAL A 100 9.08 -20.85 0.64
N VAL A 101 9.85 -20.28 1.57
CA VAL A 101 10.70 -21.03 2.48
C VAL A 101 9.81 -21.64 3.58
N LEU A 102 9.78 -22.98 3.66
CA LEU A 102 9.00 -23.67 4.66
C LEU A 102 9.67 -23.55 6.06
N PRO A 103 8.90 -23.52 7.15
CA PRO A 103 9.44 -23.40 8.50
C PRO A 103 10.32 -24.60 8.90
N GLU A 104 9.98 -25.80 8.38
CA GLU A 104 10.75 -27.03 8.52
C GLU A 104 10.74 -27.80 7.19
N PRO A 105 11.81 -28.54 6.84
CA PRO A 105 11.83 -29.36 5.65
C PRO A 105 10.71 -30.40 5.68
N LEU A 106 9.92 -30.46 4.63
CA LEU A 106 8.81 -31.41 4.50
C LEU A 106 9.35 -32.72 3.96
N LEU A 107 9.17 -33.80 4.73
CA LEU A 107 9.61 -35.12 4.33
C LEU A 107 8.68 -35.73 3.25
N ALA A 108 9.20 -36.66 2.44
CA ALA A 108 8.41 -37.36 1.43
C ALA A 108 7.15 -38.02 2.03
N GLY A 109 6.00 -37.75 1.41
CA GLY A 109 4.68 -38.21 1.87
C GLY A 109 4.01 -37.31 2.91
N ALA A 110 4.71 -36.35 3.51
CA ALA A 110 4.12 -35.38 4.44
C ALA A 110 3.26 -34.35 3.71
N THR A 111 2.26 -33.81 4.40
CA THR A 111 1.32 -32.82 3.86
C THR A 111 1.36 -31.52 4.65
N LEU A 112 1.16 -30.40 3.97
CA LEU A 112 1.08 -29.08 4.59
C LEU A 112 0.00 -28.25 3.88
N ASN A 113 -0.67 -27.36 4.62
CA ASN A 113 -1.59 -26.40 4.06
C ASN A 113 -0.95 -25.01 4.09
N LEU A 114 -0.66 -24.45 2.91
CA LEU A 114 -0.19 -23.08 2.75
C LEU A 114 -1.33 -22.16 2.35
N VAL A 115 -1.31 -20.94 2.86
CA VAL A 115 -2.22 -19.87 2.48
C VAL A 115 -1.40 -18.74 1.90
N LEU A 116 -1.70 -18.38 0.66
CA LEU A 116 -1.15 -17.23 -0.04
C LEU A 116 -2.23 -16.15 -0.04
N ASP A 117 -1.95 -15.03 0.61
CA ASP A 117 -2.77 -13.83 0.56
C ASP A 117 -2.11 -12.81 -0.38
N THR A 118 -2.82 -12.41 -1.43
CA THR A 118 -2.40 -11.35 -2.34
C THR A 118 -3.45 -10.26 -2.41
N VAL A 119 -2.99 -9.03 -2.61
CA VAL A 119 -3.87 -7.87 -2.83
C VAL A 119 -3.57 -7.32 -4.21
N GLN A 120 -4.59 -7.30 -5.05
CA GLN A 120 -4.50 -6.76 -6.40
C GLN A 120 -5.06 -5.34 -6.44
N THR A 121 -4.38 -4.47 -7.17
CA THR A 121 -4.75 -3.08 -7.45
C THR A 121 -5.02 -2.90 -8.93
N HIS A 122 -5.92 -1.99 -9.30
CA HIS A 122 -6.30 -1.71 -10.70
C HIS A 122 -6.74 -2.96 -11.51
N ALA A 123 -7.20 -4.00 -10.82
CA ALA A 123 -7.66 -5.24 -11.45
C ALA A 123 -9.13 -5.17 -11.89
N THR A 124 -9.86 -4.16 -11.44
CA THR A 124 -11.25 -3.90 -11.80
C THR A 124 -11.35 -2.61 -12.61
N TRP A 125 -12.35 -2.54 -13.47
CA TRP A 125 -12.65 -1.33 -14.25
C TRP A 125 -14.14 -1.12 -14.38
N PRO A 126 -14.62 0.16 -14.48
CA PRO A 126 -16.02 0.46 -14.65
C PRO A 126 -16.53 0.02 -16.05
N TRP A 127 -17.74 -0.53 -16.07
CA TRP A 127 -18.41 -0.86 -17.32
C TRP A 127 -19.93 -0.68 -17.18
N PRO A 128 -20.55 0.27 -17.91
CA PRO A 128 -19.92 1.16 -18.89
C PRO A 128 -18.89 2.13 -18.26
N ASP A 129 -17.98 2.65 -19.09
CA ASP A 129 -16.95 3.62 -18.69
C ASP A 129 -17.52 5.00 -18.32
N GLN A 130 -18.75 5.29 -18.76
CA GLN A 130 -19.49 6.51 -18.48
C GLN A 130 -20.87 6.21 -17.93
N ALA A 131 -21.30 6.97 -16.91
CA ALA A 131 -22.62 6.86 -16.32
C ALA A 131 -23.22 8.25 -16.03
N LYS A 132 -24.55 8.38 -16.12
CA LYS A 132 -25.25 9.57 -15.61
C LYS A 132 -25.23 9.54 -14.09
N GLN A 133 -25.39 10.70 -13.46
CA GLN A 133 -25.39 10.86 -12.00
C GLN A 133 -26.42 9.96 -11.27
N THR A 134 -27.47 9.54 -11.96
CA THR A 134 -28.57 8.72 -11.42
C THR A 134 -28.47 7.23 -11.78
N ASP A 135 -27.48 6.86 -12.58
CA ASP A 135 -27.33 5.48 -13.03
C ASP A 135 -26.70 4.62 -11.91
N GLU A 136 -26.81 3.31 -12.07
CA GLU A 136 -26.14 2.35 -11.19
C GLU A 136 -24.67 2.16 -11.61
N GLN A 137 -23.81 1.94 -10.65
CA GLN A 137 -22.41 1.62 -10.90
C GLN A 137 -22.22 0.12 -11.09
N ALA A 138 -21.50 -0.25 -12.14
CA ALA A 138 -21.08 -1.62 -12.37
C ALA A 138 -19.59 -1.68 -12.75
N LEU A 139 -18.93 -2.76 -12.32
CA LEU A 139 -17.53 -3.02 -12.55
C LEU A 139 -17.34 -4.36 -13.25
N LYS A 140 -16.24 -4.50 -13.97
CA LYS A 140 -15.74 -5.77 -14.48
C LYS A 140 -14.43 -6.14 -13.81
N TYR A 141 -14.25 -7.43 -13.61
CA TYR A 141 -13.01 -8.05 -13.15
C TYR A 141 -12.66 -9.21 -14.07
N LYS A 142 -11.38 -9.37 -14.41
CA LYS A 142 -10.88 -10.44 -15.28
C LYS A 142 -9.76 -11.20 -14.58
N THR A 143 -9.72 -12.52 -14.73
CA THR A 143 -8.63 -13.37 -14.27
C THR A 143 -8.55 -14.66 -15.09
N GLY A 144 -7.48 -15.42 -14.94
CA GLY A 144 -7.38 -16.77 -15.50
C GLY A 144 -8.25 -17.77 -14.75
N LEU A 145 -8.83 -18.73 -15.47
CA LEU A 145 -9.67 -19.82 -14.92
C LEU A 145 -8.90 -20.68 -13.95
N PHE A 146 -7.73 -21.17 -14.40
CA PHE A 146 -6.87 -22.03 -13.61
C PHE A 146 -5.85 -21.22 -12.81
N VAL A 147 -5.57 -21.67 -11.58
CA VAL A 147 -4.45 -21.18 -10.79
C VAL A 147 -3.18 -21.79 -11.40
N ILE A 148 -2.24 -20.94 -11.76
CA ILE A 148 -0.98 -21.39 -12.35
C ILE A 148 -0.13 -22.05 -11.25
N SER A 149 0.39 -23.25 -11.53
CA SER A 149 1.26 -23.99 -10.62
C SER A 149 2.30 -24.79 -11.39
N PRO A 150 3.55 -24.87 -10.91
CA PRO A 150 4.56 -25.77 -11.48
C PRO A 150 4.29 -27.24 -11.16
N TYR A 151 3.34 -27.53 -10.26
CA TYR A 151 2.99 -28.87 -9.78
C TYR A 151 1.64 -29.31 -10.30
N GLU A 152 1.45 -30.62 -10.45
CA GLU A 152 0.14 -31.21 -10.73
C GLU A 152 -0.85 -30.88 -9.60
N THR A 153 -2.10 -30.61 -9.96
CA THR A 153 -3.17 -30.28 -9.02
C THR A 153 -4.33 -31.25 -9.15
N LEU A 154 -4.55 -32.08 -8.14
CA LEU A 154 -5.61 -33.11 -8.18
C LEU A 154 -7.00 -32.49 -8.19
N VAL A 155 -7.24 -31.46 -7.38
CA VAL A 155 -8.53 -30.75 -7.35
C VAL A 155 -8.30 -29.24 -7.23
N GLN A 156 -8.91 -28.47 -8.12
CA GLN A 156 -8.88 -27.02 -8.08
C GLN A 156 -10.29 -26.42 -8.04
N ARG A 157 -10.45 -25.36 -7.26
CA ARG A 157 -11.70 -24.56 -7.21
C ARG A 157 -11.40 -23.08 -7.06
N THR A 158 -12.07 -22.25 -7.83
CA THR A 158 -12.02 -20.78 -7.69
C THR A 158 -13.38 -20.24 -7.27
N LYS A 159 -13.43 -19.49 -6.17
CA LYS A 159 -14.61 -18.81 -5.66
C LYS A 159 -14.43 -17.31 -5.80
N MET A 160 -15.37 -16.64 -6.47
CA MET A 160 -15.44 -15.19 -6.55
C MET A 160 -16.57 -14.70 -5.65
N ARG A 161 -16.23 -13.95 -4.62
CA ARG A 161 -17.18 -13.39 -3.67
C ARG A 161 -17.41 -11.91 -3.98
N LEU A 162 -18.65 -11.51 -4.07
CA LEU A 162 -19.07 -10.14 -4.33
C LEU A 162 -19.65 -9.53 -3.05
N ALA A 163 -19.60 -8.21 -2.93
CA ALA A 163 -20.24 -7.48 -1.83
C ALA A 163 -21.79 -7.58 -1.87
N SER A 164 -22.36 -7.76 -3.05
CA SER A 164 -23.81 -7.83 -3.28
C SER A 164 -24.14 -9.00 -4.24
N PRO A 165 -25.30 -9.65 -4.12
CA PRO A 165 -25.71 -10.70 -5.04
C PRO A 165 -26.05 -10.20 -6.46
N SER A 166 -25.85 -8.92 -6.74
CA SER A 166 -26.22 -8.26 -8.00
C SER A 166 -25.18 -8.51 -9.10
N VAL A 167 -25.08 -9.76 -9.58
CA VAL A 167 -24.24 -10.14 -10.73
C VAL A 167 -25.02 -9.88 -12.02
N ILE A 168 -24.40 -9.17 -12.95
CA ILE A 168 -24.99 -8.85 -14.27
C ILE A 168 -24.69 -9.98 -15.26
N SER A 169 -23.41 -10.38 -15.36
CA SER A 169 -22.99 -11.50 -16.20
C SER A 169 -21.65 -12.08 -15.72
N PHE A 170 -21.37 -13.30 -16.09
CA PHE A 170 -20.08 -13.95 -15.88
C PHE A 170 -19.78 -14.91 -17.03
N THR A 171 -18.49 -15.15 -17.29
CA THR A 171 -18.06 -16.07 -18.35
C THR A 171 -18.30 -17.51 -17.92
N GLU A 172 -18.92 -18.30 -18.78
CA GLU A 172 -19.03 -19.76 -18.64
C GLU A 172 -17.86 -20.39 -19.43
N PRO A 173 -16.97 -21.18 -18.77
CA PRO A 173 -15.85 -21.81 -19.46
C PRO A 173 -16.32 -22.88 -20.45
N GLU A 174 -15.66 -22.94 -21.61
CA GLU A 174 -15.96 -23.89 -22.67
C GLU A 174 -15.01 -25.10 -22.63
N ASN A 175 -15.43 -26.24 -23.16
CA ASN A 175 -14.62 -27.45 -23.35
C ASN A 175 -13.98 -28.01 -22.07
N MET A 176 -14.71 -27.95 -20.93
CA MET A 176 -14.20 -28.38 -19.62
C MET A 176 -14.39 -29.88 -19.34
N SER A 177 -14.87 -30.67 -20.28
CA SER A 177 -15.13 -32.12 -20.10
C SER A 177 -13.91 -32.96 -19.68
N ALA A 178 -12.71 -32.48 -19.99
CA ALA A 178 -11.46 -33.14 -19.58
C ALA A 178 -11.17 -32.95 -18.07
N PHE A 179 -11.73 -31.91 -17.43
CA PHE A 179 -11.42 -31.52 -16.05
C PHE A 179 -12.62 -31.69 -15.10
N THR A 180 -13.86 -31.70 -15.62
CA THR A 180 -15.05 -31.84 -14.77
C THR A 180 -16.18 -32.57 -15.51
N THR A 181 -16.92 -33.38 -14.76
CA THR A 181 -18.17 -34.03 -15.22
C THR A 181 -19.40 -33.21 -14.79
N ASP A 182 -19.24 -32.30 -13.85
CA ASP A 182 -20.27 -31.43 -13.32
C ASP A 182 -20.35 -30.10 -14.10
N ALA A 183 -21.28 -29.25 -13.71
CA ALA A 183 -21.35 -27.91 -14.27
C ALA A 183 -20.03 -27.15 -14.02
N PRO A 184 -19.38 -26.58 -15.05
CA PRO A 184 -18.06 -25.97 -14.92
C PRO A 184 -18.07 -24.70 -14.06
N VAL A 185 -19.25 -24.08 -13.89
CA VAL A 185 -19.46 -22.91 -13.05
C VAL A 185 -20.83 -22.97 -12.37
N THR A 186 -20.88 -22.56 -11.11
CA THR A 186 -22.13 -22.49 -10.34
C THR A 186 -22.22 -21.15 -9.62
N ARG A 187 -23.44 -20.66 -9.42
CA ARG A 187 -23.69 -19.42 -8.68
C ARG A 187 -24.60 -19.69 -7.48
N SER A 188 -24.21 -19.16 -6.33
CA SER A 188 -25.02 -19.19 -5.12
C SER A 188 -24.98 -17.81 -4.45
N GLY A 189 -26.09 -17.07 -4.55
CA GLY A 189 -26.19 -15.71 -4.02
C GLY A 189 -25.13 -14.76 -4.61
N ALA A 190 -24.26 -14.25 -3.74
CA ALA A 190 -23.15 -13.35 -4.08
C ALA A 190 -21.84 -14.09 -4.42
N THR A 191 -21.87 -15.42 -4.55
CA THR A 191 -20.67 -16.22 -4.84
C THR A 191 -20.80 -16.94 -6.15
N ILE A 192 -19.80 -16.80 -7.03
CA ILE A 192 -19.62 -17.56 -8.26
C ILE A 192 -18.48 -18.57 -7.99
N THR A 193 -18.73 -19.85 -8.29
CA THR A 193 -17.75 -20.91 -8.07
C THR A 193 -17.43 -21.59 -9.39
N TYR A 194 -16.19 -21.57 -9.80
CA TYR A 194 -15.63 -22.30 -10.93
C TYR A 194 -15.02 -23.62 -10.44
N GLY A 195 -15.40 -24.71 -11.06
CA GLY A 195 -15.03 -26.06 -10.69
C GLY A 195 -15.95 -26.70 -9.62
N PRO A 196 -15.56 -27.89 -9.09
CA PRO A 196 -14.20 -28.44 -9.04
C PRO A 196 -13.67 -28.90 -10.40
N TYR A 197 -12.40 -28.61 -10.66
CA TYR A 197 -11.62 -29.14 -11.77
C TYR A 197 -10.64 -30.17 -11.24
N SER A 198 -10.57 -31.34 -11.87
CA SER A 198 -9.74 -32.45 -11.41
C SER A 198 -8.57 -32.70 -12.37
N ASN A 199 -7.44 -33.18 -11.83
CA ASN A 199 -6.25 -33.61 -12.56
C ASN A 199 -5.71 -32.52 -13.50
N VAL A 200 -5.54 -31.32 -12.97
CA VAL A 200 -4.95 -30.20 -13.71
C VAL A 200 -3.43 -30.42 -13.79
N PRO A 201 -2.84 -30.58 -14.99
CA PRO A 201 -1.41 -30.78 -15.13
C PRO A 201 -0.61 -29.54 -14.70
N PRO A 202 0.73 -29.65 -14.54
CA PRO A 202 1.57 -28.49 -14.30
C PRO A 202 1.28 -27.38 -15.31
N SER A 203 0.79 -26.25 -14.81
CA SER A 203 0.20 -25.18 -15.63
C SER A 203 1.13 -23.96 -15.79
N ALA A 204 2.29 -23.98 -15.14
CA ALA A 204 3.31 -22.93 -15.27
C ALA A 204 4.14 -23.09 -16.55
N THR A 205 3.50 -23.44 -17.67
CA THR A 205 4.11 -23.66 -18.99
C THR A 205 3.42 -22.81 -20.05
N SER A 206 4.16 -22.36 -21.06
CA SER A 206 3.63 -21.62 -22.19
C SER A 206 2.54 -22.38 -22.95
N ASP A 207 2.70 -23.71 -23.08
CA ASP A 207 1.76 -24.57 -23.80
C ASP A 207 0.40 -24.64 -23.09
N PHE A 208 0.39 -24.77 -21.76
CA PHE A 208 -0.85 -24.76 -20.97
C PHE A 208 -1.52 -23.39 -21.06
N ALA A 209 -0.76 -22.31 -20.94
CA ALA A 209 -1.27 -20.95 -21.05
C ALA A 209 -1.92 -20.69 -22.42
N ALA A 210 -1.35 -21.19 -23.50
CA ALA A 210 -1.84 -20.98 -24.86
C ALA A 210 -3.05 -21.88 -25.23
N GLN A 211 -3.10 -23.13 -24.73
CA GLN A 211 -4.07 -24.12 -25.18
C GLN A 211 -5.23 -24.36 -24.22
N THR A 212 -5.01 -24.19 -22.91
CA THR A 212 -5.95 -24.66 -21.90
C THR A 212 -6.47 -23.51 -21.00
N GLN A 213 -5.61 -22.51 -20.71
CA GLN A 213 -6.01 -21.40 -19.85
C GLN A 213 -7.07 -20.54 -20.53
N GLN A 214 -8.18 -20.32 -19.83
CA GLN A 214 -9.25 -19.43 -20.31
C GLN A 214 -9.34 -18.21 -19.42
N SER A 215 -9.68 -17.09 -20.03
CA SER A 215 -9.95 -15.85 -19.30
C SER A 215 -11.42 -15.81 -18.87
N VAL A 216 -11.64 -15.59 -17.58
CA VAL A 216 -12.99 -15.42 -17.03
C VAL A 216 -13.21 -13.97 -16.60
N VAL A 217 -14.36 -13.42 -16.99
CA VAL A 217 -14.77 -12.05 -16.68
C VAL A 217 -16.05 -12.09 -15.88
N VAL A 218 -16.10 -11.33 -14.79
CA VAL A 218 -17.31 -11.13 -14.00
C VAL A 218 -17.71 -9.67 -14.08
N HIS A 219 -18.98 -9.41 -14.44
CA HIS A 219 -19.61 -8.10 -14.48
C HIS A 219 -20.64 -8.00 -13.37
N TYR A 220 -20.46 -7.05 -12.44
CA TYR A 220 -21.24 -6.97 -11.22
C TYR A 220 -21.55 -5.52 -10.85
N LYS A 221 -22.67 -5.32 -10.13
CA LYS A 221 -22.98 -4.03 -9.53
C LYS A 221 -22.16 -3.82 -8.28
N TYR A 222 -21.61 -2.62 -8.13
CA TYR A 222 -20.82 -2.22 -6.97
C TYR A 222 -21.45 -1.01 -6.30
N GLU A 223 -21.83 -1.16 -5.03
CA GLU A 223 -22.68 -0.20 -4.31
C GLU A 223 -21.89 0.85 -3.50
N TYR A 224 -20.56 0.85 -3.61
CA TYR A 224 -19.69 1.81 -2.94
C TYR A 224 -18.89 2.62 -3.96
N PRO A 225 -18.48 3.86 -3.62
CA PRO A 225 -17.58 4.62 -4.48
C PRO A 225 -16.23 3.88 -4.66
N VAL A 226 -15.63 4.05 -5.81
CA VAL A 226 -14.30 3.49 -6.12
C VAL A 226 -13.26 4.55 -5.80
N TYR A 227 -12.50 4.33 -4.72
CA TYR A 227 -11.49 5.27 -4.26
C TYR A 227 -10.13 4.95 -4.83
N GLU A 228 -9.44 5.97 -5.32
CA GLU A 228 -8.02 5.93 -5.64
C GLU A 228 -7.37 7.23 -5.16
N VAL A 229 -6.12 7.12 -4.75
CA VAL A 229 -5.27 8.26 -4.42
C VAL A 229 -4.13 8.25 -5.42
N THR A 230 -4.17 9.17 -6.39
CA THR A 230 -3.17 9.19 -7.46
C THR A 230 -1.81 9.71 -6.97
N GLU A 231 -1.79 10.54 -5.94
CA GLU A 231 -0.57 11.10 -5.36
C GLU A 231 -0.76 11.31 -3.86
N TYR A 232 0.19 10.82 -3.07
CA TYR A 232 0.25 10.96 -1.62
C TYR A 232 1.65 11.38 -1.20
N LYS A 233 1.77 12.57 -0.65
CA LYS A 233 3.04 13.07 -0.12
C LYS A 233 2.92 13.31 1.37
N ARG A 234 3.74 12.65 2.15
CA ARG A 234 3.85 12.82 3.60
C ARG A 234 5.13 13.53 3.96
N ALA A 235 5.03 14.58 4.74
CA ALA A 235 6.14 15.18 5.48
C ALA A 235 5.95 14.92 6.98
N ALA A 236 6.91 14.24 7.58
CA ALA A 236 6.95 13.93 9.00
C ALA A 236 8.12 14.65 9.66
N GLU A 237 7.85 15.72 10.41
CA GLU A 237 8.87 16.51 11.08
C GLU A 237 8.95 16.15 12.57
N ILE A 238 10.13 15.72 13.00
CA ILE A 238 10.39 15.36 14.40
C ILE A 238 10.94 16.58 15.14
N SER A 239 10.18 17.03 16.16
CA SER A 239 10.56 18.16 17.00
C SER A 239 10.77 17.76 18.44
N HIS A 240 12.01 17.78 18.90
CA HIS A 240 12.34 17.57 20.32
C HIS A 240 11.90 18.76 21.18
N TRP A 241 11.97 20.00 20.63
CA TRP A 241 11.54 21.20 21.34
C TRP A 241 10.04 21.28 21.55
N GLY A 242 9.28 20.94 20.51
CA GLY A 242 7.82 20.86 20.57
C GLY A 242 7.32 19.58 21.24
N ALA A 243 8.20 18.60 21.48
CA ALA A 243 7.86 17.23 21.90
C ALA A 243 6.73 16.64 21.04
N ASN A 244 6.78 16.90 19.72
CA ASN A 244 5.76 16.46 18.77
C ASN A 244 6.38 15.85 17.52
N LEU A 245 5.62 14.97 16.92
CA LEU A 245 5.75 14.50 15.56
C LEU A 245 4.69 15.25 14.73
N ASN A 246 5.12 16.21 13.92
CA ASN A 246 4.23 16.92 13.01
C ASN A 246 4.12 16.14 11.71
N ILE A 247 2.88 15.85 11.31
CA ILE A 247 2.56 15.17 10.06
C ILE A 247 1.79 16.11 9.17
N GLN A 248 2.22 16.21 7.92
CA GLN A 248 1.48 16.87 6.85
C GLN A 248 1.38 15.93 5.66
N ASP A 249 0.15 15.68 5.22
CA ASP A 249 -0.18 14.84 4.07
C ASP A 249 -0.80 15.70 2.97
N GLU A 250 -0.20 15.65 1.78
CA GLU A 250 -0.79 16.19 0.55
C GLU A 250 -1.36 15.03 -0.25
N ILE A 251 -2.67 15.08 -0.52
CA ILE A 251 -3.42 13.95 -1.06
C ILE A 251 -4.20 14.39 -2.29
N VAL A 252 -4.07 13.64 -3.37
CA VAL A 252 -4.89 13.79 -4.57
C VAL A 252 -5.84 12.60 -4.67
N LEU A 253 -7.06 12.79 -4.18
CA LEU A 253 -8.12 11.79 -4.22
C LEU A 253 -8.77 11.77 -5.61
N TYR A 254 -9.02 10.58 -6.13
CA TYR A 254 -9.64 10.33 -7.42
C TYR A 254 -10.82 9.36 -7.26
N ASN A 255 -11.91 9.61 -7.95
CA ASN A 255 -13.01 8.65 -8.06
C ASN A 255 -12.83 7.88 -9.36
N ALA A 256 -12.39 6.62 -9.26
CA ALA A 256 -12.14 5.72 -10.39
C ALA A 256 -13.38 4.97 -10.86
N GLY A 257 -14.57 5.32 -10.36
CA GLY A 257 -15.85 4.85 -10.90
C GLY A 257 -16.12 5.36 -12.33
N PRO A 258 -17.27 5.00 -12.94
CA PRO A 258 -17.63 5.45 -14.27
C PRO A 258 -17.61 6.98 -14.38
N THR A 259 -16.98 7.51 -15.42
CA THR A 259 -16.91 8.95 -15.62
C THR A 259 -18.27 9.56 -15.82
N LEU A 260 -18.49 10.77 -15.28
CA LEU A 260 -19.79 11.44 -15.38
C LEU A 260 -20.16 11.70 -16.85
N LYS A 261 -21.29 11.14 -17.29
CA LYS A 261 -21.89 11.40 -18.58
C LYS A 261 -22.87 12.57 -18.48
N GLY A 262 -22.56 13.68 -19.15
CA GLY A 262 -23.40 14.87 -19.15
C GLY A 262 -22.99 15.88 -18.07
N HIS A 263 -23.96 16.61 -17.52
CA HIS A 263 -23.71 17.68 -16.56
C HIS A 263 -24.08 17.26 -15.14
N PHE A 264 -23.33 17.77 -14.16
CA PHE A 264 -23.67 17.61 -12.75
C PHE A 264 -24.94 18.40 -12.40
N SER A 265 -25.93 17.70 -11.86
CA SER A 265 -27.16 18.30 -11.32
C SER A 265 -27.06 18.44 -9.80
N ARG A 266 -26.92 19.69 -9.32
CA ARG A 266 -26.92 19.97 -7.88
C ARG A 266 -28.26 19.64 -7.24
N LEU A 267 -29.35 19.83 -7.97
CA LEU A 267 -30.70 19.54 -7.45
C LEU A 267 -30.89 18.05 -7.19
N ASP A 268 -30.50 17.19 -8.15
CA ASP A 268 -30.57 15.74 -7.99
C ASP A 268 -29.68 15.25 -6.86
N TYR A 269 -28.47 15.82 -6.72
CA TYR A 269 -27.57 15.50 -5.62
C TYR A 269 -28.19 15.85 -4.26
N GLN A 270 -28.75 17.04 -4.12
CA GLN A 270 -29.40 17.47 -2.88
C GLN A 270 -30.66 16.64 -2.58
N GLY A 271 -31.44 16.29 -3.60
CA GLY A 271 -32.60 15.40 -3.48
C GLY A 271 -32.22 14.00 -2.99
N GLN A 272 -31.17 13.40 -3.55
CA GLN A 272 -30.65 12.10 -3.11
C GLN A 272 -30.18 12.17 -1.64
N ALA A 273 -29.43 13.21 -1.28
CA ALA A 273 -28.97 13.43 0.09
C ALA A 273 -30.12 13.61 1.09
N TYR A 274 -31.19 14.31 0.68
CA TYR A 274 -32.39 14.50 1.51
C TYR A 274 -33.08 13.16 1.82
N PHE A 275 -33.19 12.28 0.83
CA PHE A 275 -33.76 10.95 1.01
C PHE A 275 -32.76 9.93 1.61
N LYS A 276 -31.58 10.37 2.03
CA LYS A 276 -30.51 9.51 2.58
C LYS A 276 -30.15 8.31 1.68
N ARG A 277 -30.27 8.47 0.39
CA ARG A 277 -29.85 7.45 -0.60
C ARG A 277 -28.35 7.56 -0.80
N SER A 278 -27.64 6.48 -0.58
CA SER A 278 -26.24 6.36 -0.99
C SER A 278 -26.17 6.33 -2.51
N ASN A 279 -25.25 7.12 -3.08
CA ASN A 279 -24.99 7.08 -4.51
C ASN A 279 -23.54 6.56 -4.70
N PRO A 280 -23.36 5.36 -5.27
CA PRO A 280 -22.04 4.76 -5.43
C PRO A 280 -21.15 5.51 -6.44
N LEU A 281 -21.72 6.35 -7.30
CA LEU A 281 -20.97 7.16 -8.26
C LEU A 281 -20.32 8.40 -7.63
N ILE A 282 -20.57 8.68 -6.35
CA ILE A 282 -20.18 9.93 -5.69
C ILE A 282 -19.44 9.63 -4.40
N ILE A 283 -18.27 10.24 -4.22
CA ILE A 283 -17.59 10.30 -2.93
C ILE A 283 -18.08 11.53 -2.18
N PRO A 284 -18.93 11.37 -1.15
CA PRO A 284 -19.49 12.51 -0.42
C PRO A 284 -18.57 13.03 0.67
N GLY A 285 -17.62 12.24 1.13
CA GLY A 285 -16.69 12.53 2.22
C GLY A 285 -15.81 11.35 2.56
N LEU A 286 -14.87 11.57 3.47
CA LEU A 286 -13.94 10.58 3.97
C LEU A 286 -14.03 10.51 5.50
N ALA A 287 -13.85 9.33 6.05
CA ALA A 287 -13.67 9.08 7.47
C ALA A 287 -12.28 8.47 7.67
N LEU A 288 -11.40 9.18 8.36
CA LEU A 288 -10.00 8.80 8.55
C LEU A 288 -9.73 8.50 10.02
N HIS A 289 -8.95 7.47 10.28
CA HIS A 289 -8.47 7.11 11.59
C HIS A 289 -7.08 7.71 11.81
N LEU A 290 -6.99 8.67 12.74
CA LEU A 290 -5.75 9.30 13.16
C LEU A 290 -5.31 8.75 14.52
N PRO A 291 -4.03 8.88 14.91
CA PRO A 291 -3.57 8.50 16.25
C PRO A 291 -4.42 9.12 17.38
N ALA A 292 -4.52 8.44 18.50
CA ALA A 292 -5.41 8.84 19.60
C ALA A 292 -5.07 10.22 20.21
N GLY A 293 -3.79 10.57 20.23
CA GLY A 293 -3.28 11.80 20.87
C GLY A 293 -3.17 13.01 19.96
N VAL A 294 -3.75 12.97 18.75
CA VAL A 294 -3.62 14.07 17.78
C VAL A 294 -4.22 15.38 18.27
N ARG A 295 -3.58 16.47 17.91
CA ARG A 295 -3.99 17.85 18.17
C ARG A 295 -3.66 18.74 16.98
N ASP A 296 -4.21 19.94 16.97
CA ASP A 296 -3.95 20.97 15.95
C ASP A 296 -4.22 20.45 14.52
N VAL A 297 -5.28 19.63 14.38
CA VAL A 297 -5.67 19.06 13.08
C VAL A 297 -6.19 20.17 12.18
N TYR A 298 -5.62 20.26 10.99
CA TYR A 298 -6.05 21.20 9.96
C TYR A 298 -6.30 20.51 8.63
N TYR A 299 -7.22 21.07 7.86
CA TYR A 299 -7.61 20.58 6.55
C TYR A 299 -7.87 21.77 5.62
N TYR A 300 -7.15 21.84 4.54
CA TYR A 300 -7.35 22.85 3.51
C TYR A 300 -7.19 22.27 2.11
N ASP A 301 -7.81 22.92 1.15
CA ASP A 301 -7.69 22.61 -0.27
C ASP A 301 -7.01 23.79 -1.03
N GLN A 302 -6.99 23.74 -2.36
CA GLN A 302 -6.39 24.78 -3.20
C GLN A 302 -7.03 26.18 -3.01
N ILE A 303 -8.26 26.26 -2.49
CA ILE A 303 -8.98 27.52 -2.25
C ILE A 303 -8.67 28.06 -0.85
N GLY A 304 -8.37 27.17 0.11
CA GLY A 304 -8.09 27.52 1.50
C GLY A 304 -8.74 26.56 2.51
N ASN A 305 -8.87 27.00 3.76
CA ASN A 305 -9.41 26.17 4.83
C ASN A 305 -10.82 25.64 4.52
N VAL A 306 -11.04 24.36 4.83
CA VAL A 306 -12.32 23.69 4.66
C VAL A 306 -12.91 23.41 6.05
N SER A 307 -13.99 24.11 6.37
CA SER A 307 -14.64 24.01 7.69
C SER A 307 -15.58 22.81 7.86
N THR A 308 -15.82 22.04 6.81
CA THR A 308 -16.71 20.87 6.82
C THR A 308 -15.96 19.60 7.27
N SER A 309 -15.30 19.68 8.43
CA SER A 309 -14.64 18.56 9.07
C SER A 309 -15.03 18.48 10.54
N ALA A 310 -15.01 17.27 11.08
CA ALA A 310 -15.28 17.03 12.50
C ALA A 310 -14.30 16.00 13.05
N LEU A 311 -13.55 16.40 14.09
CA LEU A 311 -12.62 15.53 14.80
C LEU A 311 -13.27 15.01 16.08
N ARG A 312 -13.28 13.70 16.27
CA ARG A 312 -13.71 13.04 17.50
C ARG A 312 -12.51 12.34 18.14
N VAL A 313 -12.01 12.90 19.22
CA VAL A 313 -10.87 12.37 19.97
C VAL A 313 -11.39 11.44 21.08
N PRO A 314 -10.77 10.27 21.33
CA PRO A 314 -11.16 9.37 22.39
C PRO A 314 -10.91 10.00 23.78
N PRO A 315 -11.69 9.66 24.80
CA PRO A 315 -11.52 10.20 26.14
C PRO A 315 -10.19 9.73 26.76
N LYS A 316 -9.46 10.64 27.44
CA LYS A 316 -8.15 10.40 28.06
C LYS A 316 -8.13 9.29 29.13
N SER A 317 -9.27 8.86 29.65
CA SER A 317 -9.39 7.86 30.73
C SER A 317 -9.35 6.40 30.24
N SER A 318 -9.37 6.16 28.96
CA SER A 318 -9.48 4.82 28.43
C SER A 318 -8.09 4.22 28.15
N LYS A 319 -7.72 3.18 28.89
CA LYS A 319 -6.46 2.44 28.78
C LYS A 319 -6.40 1.41 27.62
N ARG A 320 -7.23 1.55 26.59
CA ARG A 320 -7.26 0.60 25.47
C ARG A 320 -6.19 0.96 24.43
N SER A 321 -5.31 0.02 24.14
CA SER A 321 -4.19 0.17 23.19
C SER A 321 -4.61 0.40 21.72
N ASN A 322 -5.88 0.23 21.37
CA ASN A 322 -6.38 0.37 19.98
C ASN A 322 -7.35 1.56 19.85
N GLN A 323 -6.99 2.70 20.43
CA GLN A 323 -7.80 3.91 20.26
C GLN A 323 -7.28 4.74 19.11
N PHE A 324 -8.20 5.30 18.36
CA PHE A 324 -7.92 6.25 17.28
C PHE A 324 -8.85 7.48 17.41
N SER A 325 -8.41 8.58 16.86
CA SER A 325 -9.24 9.76 16.64
C SER A 325 -9.91 9.64 15.28
N LEU A 326 -11.22 9.84 15.22
CA LEU A 326 -11.99 9.80 13.98
C LEU A 326 -12.09 11.20 13.40
N LEU A 327 -11.52 11.39 12.21
CA LEU A 327 -11.66 12.60 11.42
C LEU A 327 -12.66 12.37 10.29
N GLU A 328 -13.82 13.02 10.37
CA GLU A 328 -14.80 13.06 9.27
C GLU A 328 -14.57 14.32 8.45
N MET A 329 -14.35 14.18 7.15
CA MET A 329 -14.11 15.29 6.22
C MET A 329 -15.11 15.27 5.08
N ARG A 330 -15.57 16.45 4.67
CA ARG A 330 -16.40 16.62 3.46
C ARG A 330 -15.70 17.58 2.51
N PRO A 331 -15.41 17.15 1.28
CA PRO A 331 -14.90 18.01 0.24
C PRO A 331 -15.87 19.18 -0.07
N ARG A 332 -15.39 20.27 -0.66
CA ARG A 332 -16.23 21.42 -1.06
C ARG A 332 -17.29 21.05 -2.07
N TYR A 333 -17.04 20.01 -2.86
CA TYR A 333 -17.96 19.48 -3.84
C TYR A 333 -17.93 17.96 -3.78
N PRO A 334 -19.05 17.31 -4.13
CA PRO A 334 -19.08 15.86 -4.25
C PRO A 334 -18.14 15.43 -5.39
N ILE A 335 -17.33 14.39 -5.17
CA ILE A 335 -16.35 13.93 -6.16
C ILE A 335 -17.05 12.83 -6.99
N LEU A 336 -17.43 13.18 -8.23
CA LEU A 336 -18.04 12.24 -9.16
C LEU A 336 -16.98 11.41 -9.89
N GLY A 337 -17.41 10.34 -10.55
CA GLY A 337 -16.52 9.49 -11.34
C GLY A 337 -15.69 10.29 -12.35
N GLY A 338 -14.40 10.03 -12.38
CA GLY A 338 -13.40 10.74 -13.17
C GLY A 338 -12.91 12.07 -12.57
N TRP A 339 -13.45 12.51 -11.43
CA TRP A 339 -13.04 13.78 -10.78
C TRP A 339 -11.93 13.55 -9.78
N LYS A 340 -11.06 14.57 -9.67
CA LYS A 340 -9.97 14.64 -8.69
C LYS A 340 -10.23 15.74 -7.67
N TYR A 341 -9.74 15.51 -6.45
CA TYR A 341 -9.76 16.49 -5.38
C TYR A 341 -8.43 16.49 -4.63
N ALA A 342 -7.69 17.58 -4.75
CA ALA A 342 -6.42 17.76 -4.05
C ALA A 342 -6.64 18.54 -2.76
N PHE A 343 -6.09 18.05 -1.67
CA PHE A 343 -6.16 18.66 -0.36
C PHE A 343 -4.94 18.33 0.49
N THR A 344 -4.73 19.14 1.51
CA THR A 344 -3.70 18.94 2.52
C THR A 344 -4.36 18.74 3.88
N LEU A 345 -3.90 17.73 4.58
CA LEU A 345 -4.29 17.38 5.94
C LEU A 345 -3.04 17.39 6.82
N GLY A 346 -3.10 17.98 7.99
CA GLY A 346 -1.99 17.90 8.93
C GLY A 346 -2.44 17.84 10.38
N TRP A 347 -1.56 17.34 11.24
CA TRP A 347 -1.77 17.24 12.68
C TRP A 347 -0.45 17.11 13.42
N ASP A 348 -0.49 17.38 14.70
CA ASP A 348 0.57 17.06 15.66
C ASP A 348 0.22 15.83 16.49
N ALA A 349 1.15 14.92 16.64
CA ALA A 349 1.08 13.81 17.59
C ALA A 349 2.14 13.98 18.68
N PRO A 350 1.87 13.59 19.96
CA PRO A 350 2.89 13.60 20.99
C PRO A 350 4.08 12.72 20.60
N LEU A 351 5.29 13.24 20.63
CA LEU A 351 6.48 12.48 20.26
C LEU A 351 6.70 11.25 21.15
N ALA A 352 6.31 11.34 22.42
CA ALA A 352 6.41 10.25 23.38
C ALA A 352 5.59 8.99 23.00
N ASP A 353 4.57 9.14 22.14
CA ASP A 353 3.75 8.01 21.68
C ASP A 353 4.44 7.23 20.55
N SER A 354 5.39 7.87 19.84
CA SER A 354 6.07 7.31 18.66
C SER A 354 7.59 7.20 18.85
N ALA A 355 8.16 7.71 19.95
CA ALA A 355 9.60 7.74 20.17
C ALA A 355 10.02 7.00 21.42
N SER A 356 11.13 6.32 21.35
CA SER A 356 11.85 5.74 22.47
C SER A 356 13.29 6.25 22.54
N TYR A 357 13.88 6.28 23.75
CA TYR A 357 15.26 6.69 23.96
C TYR A 357 16.02 5.59 24.67
N ASP A 358 17.09 5.12 24.04
CA ASP A 358 18.02 4.19 24.64
C ASP A 358 19.15 4.97 25.35
N ALA A 359 19.10 5.00 26.67
CA ALA A 359 20.07 5.71 27.50
C ALA A 359 21.48 5.07 27.45
N ALA A 360 21.61 3.78 27.11
CA ALA A 360 22.90 3.09 27.05
C ALA A 360 23.71 3.53 25.84
N THR A 361 23.04 3.72 24.69
CA THR A 361 23.66 4.13 23.42
C THR A 361 23.52 5.62 23.14
N GLY A 362 22.63 6.32 23.84
CA GLY A 362 22.26 7.72 23.57
C GLY A 362 21.46 7.91 22.29
N THR A 363 20.74 6.86 21.85
CA THR A 363 20.05 6.81 20.56
C THR A 363 18.55 7.01 20.73
N TYR A 364 17.96 7.89 19.93
CA TYR A 364 16.52 8.02 19.77
C TYR A 364 16.06 7.08 18.65
N ILE A 365 14.94 6.40 18.87
CA ILE A 365 14.27 5.56 17.87
C ILE A 365 12.86 6.12 17.72
N VAL A 366 12.48 6.50 16.50
CA VAL A 366 11.18 7.10 16.21
C VAL A 366 10.47 6.26 15.16
N GLU A 367 9.20 5.95 15.44
CA GLU A 367 8.28 5.29 14.54
C GLU A 367 7.53 6.34 13.71
N VAL A 368 7.66 6.27 12.39
CA VAL A 368 6.98 7.18 11.45
C VAL A 368 6.07 6.37 10.54
N PRO A 369 4.74 6.52 10.62
CA PRO A 369 3.80 5.83 9.72
C PRO A 369 4.02 6.25 8.26
N ILE A 370 4.00 5.30 7.32
CA ILE A 370 4.17 5.57 5.89
C ILE A 370 2.99 6.38 5.34
N MET A 371 1.77 6.01 5.72
CA MET A 371 0.53 6.69 5.29
C MET A 371 -0.58 6.52 6.32
N ILE A 372 -1.69 7.24 6.13
CA ILE A 372 -2.94 6.96 6.84
C ILE A 372 -3.56 5.70 6.23
N SER A 373 -4.15 4.84 7.06
CA SER A 373 -4.96 3.72 6.57
C SER A 373 -6.17 4.26 5.81
N LEU A 374 -6.27 3.89 4.54
CA LEU A 374 -7.37 4.22 3.62
C LEU A 374 -8.03 2.91 3.17
N PRO A 375 -9.07 2.43 3.88
CA PRO A 375 -9.72 1.16 3.57
C PRO A 375 -10.27 1.15 2.14
N ALA A 376 -10.04 0.02 1.44
CA ALA A 376 -10.51 -0.21 0.06
C ALA A 376 -10.02 0.81 -0.99
N ALA A 377 -8.97 1.58 -0.69
CA ALA A 377 -8.31 2.48 -1.63
C ALA A 377 -6.94 1.94 -2.04
N VAL A 378 -6.55 2.26 -3.26
CA VAL A 378 -5.16 2.15 -3.73
C VAL A 378 -4.51 3.53 -3.71
N VAL A 379 -3.22 3.58 -3.38
CA VAL A 379 -2.41 4.80 -3.40
C VAL A 379 -1.28 4.58 -4.42
N ASP A 380 -1.40 5.24 -5.58
CA ASP A 380 -0.54 4.98 -6.74
C ASP A 380 0.90 5.41 -6.50
N GLU A 381 1.11 6.69 -6.17
CA GLU A 381 2.42 7.24 -5.90
C GLU A 381 2.50 7.76 -4.47
N VAL A 382 3.48 7.27 -3.72
CA VAL A 382 3.69 7.67 -2.32
C VAL A 382 5.10 8.18 -2.14
N GLU A 383 5.22 9.39 -1.59
CA GLU A 383 6.48 9.99 -1.16
C GLU A 383 6.41 10.29 0.34
N VAL A 384 7.34 9.73 1.11
CA VAL A 384 7.46 9.95 2.55
C VAL A 384 8.75 10.65 2.84
N LYS A 385 8.67 11.87 3.39
CA LYS A 385 9.80 12.67 3.87
C LYS A 385 9.84 12.63 5.38
N ILE A 386 10.96 12.25 5.95
CA ILE A 386 11.19 12.24 7.39
C ILE A 386 12.27 13.27 7.69
N ILE A 387 11.89 14.34 8.39
CA ILE A 387 12.74 15.47 8.71
C ILE A 387 13.16 15.33 10.18
N LEU A 388 14.46 15.11 10.39
CA LEU A 388 15.04 14.93 11.71
C LEU A 388 15.39 16.26 12.38
N PRO A 389 15.58 16.30 13.70
CA PRO A 389 16.04 17.49 14.40
C PRO A 389 17.39 17.99 13.87
N GLU A 390 17.61 19.31 13.89
CA GLU A 390 18.91 19.89 13.51
C GLU A 390 20.03 19.34 14.40
N GLY A 391 21.12 18.92 13.77
CA GLY A 391 22.26 18.31 14.44
C GLY A 391 22.10 16.83 14.77
N ALA A 392 21.11 16.15 14.19
CA ALA A 392 21.01 14.70 14.25
C ALA A 392 22.19 14.04 13.50
N THR A 393 22.80 13.04 14.12
CA THR A 393 23.93 12.24 13.61
C THR A 393 23.65 10.75 13.75
N ASP A 394 24.49 9.90 13.17
CA ASP A 394 24.37 8.44 13.21
C ASP A 394 22.99 7.95 12.77
N VAL A 395 22.47 8.54 11.67
CA VAL A 395 21.13 8.26 11.18
C VAL A 395 21.09 6.89 10.52
N THR A 396 20.21 6.01 11.03
CA THR A 396 19.88 4.72 10.40
C THR A 396 18.38 4.56 10.31
N TYR A 397 17.91 3.73 9.39
CA TYR A 397 16.47 3.52 9.19
C TYR A 397 16.17 2.08 8.77
N THR A 398 14.99 1.62 9.15
CA THR A 398 14.47 0.30 8.81
C THR A 398 13.04 0.45 8.28
N PRO A 399 12.84 0.39 6.95
CA PRO A 399 11.51 0.36 6.37
C PRO A 399 10.89 -1.04 6.54
N PRO A 400 9.56 -1.16 6.64
CA PRO A 400 8.88 -2.45 6.82
C PRO A 400 8.90 -3.31 5.55
N PHE A 401 9.05 -2.70 4.38
CA PHE A 401 9.20 -3.33 3.07
C PHE A 401 10.10 -2.47 2.17
N PRO A 402 10.68 -3.04 1.11
CA PRO A 402 11.58 -2.31 0.23
C PRO A 402 10.90 -1.11 -0.43
N ALA A 403 11.58 0.06 -0.40
CA ALA A 403 11.16 1.23 -1.17
C ALA A 403 11.65 1.13 -2.61
N LEU A 404 10.93 1.73 -3.56
CA LEU A 404 11.38 1.86 -4.96
C LEU A 404 12.66 2.67 -5.05
N SER A 405 12.75 3.73 -4.27
CA SER A 405 13.95 4.54 -4.13
C SER A 405 13.96 5.24 -2.78
N ASN A 406 15.15 5.45 -2.25
CA ASN A 406 15.35 6.27 -1.05
C ASN A 406 16.64 7.08 -1.19
N TRP A 407 16.65 8.27 -0.57
CA TRP A 407 17.84 9.11 -0.51
C TRP A 407 17.80 10.01 0.72
N ALA A 408 18.97 10.49 1.11
CA ALA A 408 19.12 11.48 2.15
C ALA A 408 19.41 12.86 1.54
N SER A 409 18.83 13.89 2.11
CA SER A 409 19.00 15.30 1.72
C SER A 409 19.08 16.18 2.97
N THR A 410 19.24 17.48 2.78
CA THR A 410 19.22 18.46 3.84
C THR A 410 18.02 19.39 3.67
N HIS A 411 17.14 19.38 4.66
CA HIS A 411 16.01 20.30 4.74
C HIS A 411 16.42 21.56 5.50
N ILE A 412 16.14 22.71 4.95
CA ILE A 412 16.47 24.01 5.60
C ILE A 412 15.17 24.72 5.88
N THR A 413 14.90 24.96 7.15
CA THR A 413 13.76 25.76 7.58
C THR A 413 14.20 27.05 8.24
N TYR A 414 13.20 27.88 8.57
CA TYR A 414 13.40 29.10 9.29
C TYR A 414 14.17 28.89 10.60
N LEU A 415 15.21 29.70 10.82
CA LEU A 415 16.16 29.61 11.97
C LEU A 415 17.08 28.39 11.98
N ASP A 416 17.17 27.59 10.94
CA ASP A 416 18.19 26.56 10.85
C ASP A 416 19.54 27.18 10.45
N THR A 417 20.61 26.67 11.05
CA THR A 417 21.99 27.12 10.76
C THR A 417 22.74 26.14 9.88
N THR A 418 22.57 24.85 10.10
CA THR A 418 23.21 23.78 9.34
C THR A 418 22.22 22.97 8.50
N GLY A 419 20.92 23.21 8.71
CA GLY A 419 19.87 22.40 8.14
C GLY A 419 19.63 21.10 8.94
N ARG A 420 18.60 20.37 8.55
CA ARG A 420 18.12 19.14 9.18
C ARG A 420 18.31 17.98 8.23
N PRO A 421 18.81 16.83 8.69
CA PRO A 421 18.80 15.64 7.86
C PRO A 421 17.37 15.27 7.44
N GLU A 422 17.16 15.03 6.16
CA GLU A 422 15.91 14.60 5.58
C GLU A 422 16.11 13.26 4.87
N LEU A 423 15.24 12.30 5.15
CA LEU A 423 15.17 11.01 4.48
C LEU A 423 13.91 10.98 3.62
N THR A 424 14.05 10.66 2.34
CA THR A 424 12.92 10.53 1.43
C THR A 424 12.82 9.10 0.93
N PHE A 425 11.60 8.54 0.96
CA PHE A 425 11.26 7.20 0.47
C PHE A 425 10.16 7.33 -0.57
N LYS A 426 10.26 6.58 -1.66
CA LYS A 426 9.20 6.48 -2.67
C LYS A 426 8.69 5.05 -2.77
N TYR A 427 7.38 4.95 -2.85
CA TYR A 427 6.65 3.70 -3.02
C TYR A 427 5.60 3.86 -4.11
N LYS A 428 5.03 2.73 -4.56
CA LYS A 428 4.01 2.68 -5.60
C LYS A 428 2.95 1.63 -5.27
N ASP A 429 1.72 1.89 -5.70
CA ASP A 429 0.58 0.97 -5.61
C ASP A 429 0.33 0.44 -4.18
N LEU A 430 0.41 1.32 -3.17
CA LEU A 430 0.20 0.93 -1.78
C LEU A 430 -1.29 0.72 -1.48
N THR A 431 -1.55 -0.19 -0.54
CA THR A 431 -2.89 -0.51 -0.04
C THR A 431 -2.90 -0.45 1.48
N GLU A 432 -4.03 -0.67 2.13
CA GLU A 432 -4.15 -0.71 3.59
C GLU A 432 -3.13 -1.65 4.26
N LYS A 433 -2.73 -2.76 3.60
CA LYS A 433 -1.69 -3.68 4.11
C LYS A 433 -0.33 -3.02 4.30
N HIS A 434 -0.06 -1.96 3.55
CA HIS A 434 1.19 -1.19 3.63
C HIS A 434 1.13 -0.01 4.63
N ALA A 435 0.02 0.19 5.35
CA ALA A 435 -0.10 1.21 6.40
C ALA A 435 0.71 0.80 7.64
N GLN A 436 2.01 0.66 7.46
CA GLN A 436 3.02 0.29 8.46
C GLN A 436 3.96 1.47 8.69
N SER A 437 4.93 1.31 9.59
CA SER A 437 5.81 2.40 9.99
C SER A 437 7.28 2.15 9.60
N ILE A 438 7.99 3.25 9.29
CA ILE A 438 9.44 3.28 9.14
C ILE A 438 10.03 3.61 10.50
N TYR A 439 10.99 2.81 10.98
CA TYR A 439 11.74 3.09 12.18
C TYR A 439 13.02 3.83 11.83
N VAL A 440 13.20 5.02 12.42
CA VAL A 440 14.41 5.84 12.21
C VAL A 440 15.14 5.99 13.54
N SER A 441 16.42 5.67 13.57
CA SER A 441 17.25 5.89 14.74
C SER A 441 18.34 6.92 14.46
N TYR A 442 18.62 7.77 15.46
CA TYR A 442 19.57 8.86 15.36
C TYR A 442 20.05 9.31 16.75
N LYS A 443 21.16 10.06 16.79
CA LYS A 443 21.65 10.72 17.99
C LYS A 443 21.59 12.23 17.86
N VAL A 444 21.31 12.91 18.97
CA VAL A 444 21.35 14.38 19.03
C VAL A 444 22.14 14.78 20.27
N SER A 445 23.19 15.60 20.07
CA SER A 445 24.01 16.09 21.17
C SER A 445 23.30 17.18 21.97
N THR A 446 23.61 17.31 23.27
CA THR A 446 23.10 18.38 24.13
C THR A 446 23.44 19.78 23.57
N SER A 447 24.63 19.90 22.96
CA SER A 447 25.05 21.16 22.31
C SER A 447 24.16 21.53 21.13
N ALA A 448 23.72 20.56 20.32
CA ALA A 448 22.79 20.80 19.23
C ALA A 448 21.42 21.24 19.75
N HIS A 449 20.94 20.65 20.82
CA HIS A 449 19.68 21.07 21.47
C HIS A 449 19.73 22.52 21.96
N LEU A 450 20.85 22.95 22.56
CA LEU A 450 20.98 24.29 23.13
C LEU A 450 21.32 25.37 22.11
N LYS A 451 21.70 25.01 20.88
CA LYS A 451 22.17 25.94 19.85
C LYS A 451 21.13 27.04 19.53
N LYS A 452 19.90 26.69 19.25
CA LYS A 452 18.83 27.64 18.90
C LYS A 452 18.46 28.59 20.04
N PRO A 453 18.18 28.13 21.28
CA PRO A 453 17.94 29.01 22.41
C PRO A 453 19.11 29.94 22.69
N LEU A 454 20.34 29.42 22.60
CA LEU A 454 21.53 30.23 22.83
C LEU A 454 21.69 31.33 21.77
N THR A 455 21.42 31.02 20.50
CA THR A 455 21.45 31.99 19.40
C THR A 455 20.43 33.11 19.61
N VAL A 456 19.19 32.75 20.00
CA VAL A 456 18.15 33.75 20.30
C VAL A 456 18.52 34.58 21.51
N ALA A 457 19.03 33.96 22.58
CA ALA A 457 19.45 34.68 23.77
C ALA A 457 20.61 35.66 23.49
N THR A 458 21.62 35.24 22.69
CA THR A 458 22.75 36.13 22.32
C THR A 458 22.28 37.27 21.42
N ALA A 459 21.32 37.03 20.49
CA ALA A 459 20.76 38.09 19.65
C ALA A 459 20.00 39.13 20.51
N LEU A 460 19.18 38.69 21.45
CA LEU A 460 18.46 39.57 22.38
C LEU A 460 19.43 40.35 23.27
N LEU A 461 20.46 39.70 23.84
CA LEU A 461 21.50 40.39 24.63
C LEU A 461 22.23 41.42 23.80
N GLY A 462 22.53 41.12 22.53
CA GLY A 462 23.13 42.08 21.60
C GLY A 462 22.24 43.29 21.34
N LEU A 463 20.93 43.09 21.15
CA LEU A 463 19.97 44.16 21.00
C LEU A 463 19.88 45.04 22.27
N PHE A 464 19.85 44.44 23.45
CA PHE A 464 19.84 45.20 24.71
C PHE A 464 21.12 45.97 24.92
N ALA A 465 22.28 45.38 24.62
CA ALA A 465 23.57 46.06 24.67
C ALA A 465 23.60 47.25 23.72
N PHE A 466 23.17 47.03 22.47
CA PHE A 466 23.09 48.09 21.47
C PHE A 466 22.15 49.23 21.90
N ALA A 467 20.92 48.89 22.38
CA ALA A 467 19.98 49.89 22.86
C ALA A 467 20.52 50.67 24.06
N THR A 468 21.28 50.01 24.97
CA THR A 468 21.92 50.67 26.10
C THR A 468 23.02 51.65 25.65
N VAL A 469 23.85 51.23 24.70
CA VAL A 469 24.88 52.11 24.09
C VAL A 469 24.24 53.28 23.34
N ALA A 470 23.24 53.00 22.50
CA ALA A 470 22.54 54.05 21.74
C ALA A 470 21.88 55.13 22.63
N ARG A 471 21.32 54.72 23.77
CA ARG A 471 20.78 55.66 24.79
C ARG A 471 21.84 56.53 25.45
N ARG A 472 23.14 56.10 25.47
CA ARG A 472 24.22 56.85 26.06
C ARG A 472 24.91 57.81 25.07
N ILE A 473 24.66 57.64 23.75
CA ILE A 473 25.15 58.55 22.71
C ILE A 473 24.34 59.82 22.77
N ASN A 474 25.00 60.93 23.15
CA ASN A 474 24.38 62.25 23.15
C ASN A 474 24.41 62.81 21.70
N LEU A 475 23.29 62.79 21.02
CA LEU A 475 23.10 63.33 19.66
C LEU A 475 22.70 64.80 19.66
N SER A 476 22.82 65.50 20.82
CA SER A 476 22.50 66.95 20.86
C SER A 476 23.58 67.72 20.11
N ILE A 477 23.14 68.51 19.12
CA ILE A 477 23.98 69.52 18.44
C ILE A 477 24.04 70.72 19.32
N ASP A 478 25.19 70.93 20.01
CA ASP A 478 25.42 72.13 20.75
C ASP A 478 25.44 73.36 19.75
N LYS A 479 24.44 74.24 19.87
CA LYS A 479 24.47 75.51 19.22
C LYS A 479 25.57 76.37 19.87
N GLN A 480 26.71 76.50 19.22
CA GLN A 480 27.67 77.51 19.59
C GLN A 480 26.97 78.91 19.58
N GLN A 481 26.76 79.48 20.76
CA GLN A 481 26.43 80.87 20.89
C GLN A 481 27.64 81.69 20.41
N LYS A 482 27.50 82.39 19.24
CA LYS A 482 28.42 83.40 18.88
C LYS A 482 28.21 84.59 19.85
N GLN A 483 29.26 84.96 20.61
CA GLN A 483 29.43 86.27 21.22
C GLN A 483 29.76 87.32 20.13
#